data_4628b710cc88e6ccd522d73b86651c8a
#
_entry.id   4628b710cc88e6ccd522d73b86651c8a
#
_cell.length_a   1.000
_cell.length_b   1.000
_cell.length_c   1.000
_cell.angle_alpha   90.00
_cell.angle_beta   90.00
_cell.angle_gamma   90.00
#
_symmetry.space_group_name_H-M   'P 1'
#
loop_
_entity.id
_entity.type
_entity.pdbx_description
1 polymer ?
#
loop_
_entity_poly.entity_id
_entity_poly.type
_entity_poly.pdbx_seq_one_letter_code
_entity_poly.pdbx_strand_id
1 'polypeptide(L)'
;IFVCILTLTSFYLNAKDQGDEDFSKAVDAEEKRVKWGTDEFKEELIKEMSTANVALFIDEHLGSIKEPSRIYYRFEKKSTREDNFIGNVVLNIVKIDDDDTKHITFRYLKGRNKVRFPPQIGARGNPVFMLFFERDCRDMQRLTGGNALFFRSRIRHTIAATEVADVEIEHNGTKIQAKRISFQPFTQTKLKNRVSRYKTKKFDVIMSDKIPGYIYKIE
;
A
#
# COMPACT_ATOMS: atom_id res chain seq x y z
N ILE A 1 -21.08 6.76 2.28
CA ILE A 1 -20.02 5.90 2.84
C ILE A 1 -19.09 5.53 1.69
N PHE A 2 -17.81 5.83 1.86
CA PHE A 2 -16.75 5.47 0.90
C PHE A 2 -16.01 4.30 1.53
N VAL A 3 -16.22 3.11 1.03
CA VAL A 3 -15.47 1.93 1.45
C VAL A 3 -14.64 1.47 0.26
N CYS A 4 -13.34 1.46 0.40
CA CYS A 4 -12.40 0.87 -0.54
C CYS A 4 -11.79 -0.33 0.17
N ILE A 5 -12.08 -1.53 -0.30
CA ILE A 5 -11.60 -2.77 0.30
C ILE A 5 -10.55 -3.36 -0.62
N LEU A 6 -9.36 -3.60 -0.09
CA LEU A 6 -8.32 -4.40 -0.73
C LEU A 6 -8.22 -5.71 0.04
N THR A 7 -8.69 -6.80 -0.55
CA THR A 7 -8.58 -8.14 0.02
C THR A 7 -7.61 -8.99 -0.78
N LEU A 8 -6.83 -9.80 -0.10
CA LEU A 8 -5.90 -10.72 -0.72
C LEU A 8 -6.62 -12.02 -1.10
N THR A 9 -6.62 -12.36 -2.39
CA THR A 9 -6.74 -13.75 -2.83
C THR A 9 -5.35 -14.17 -3.28
N SER A 10 -4.63 -14.89 -2.42
CA SER A 10 -3.29 -15.37 -2.75
C SER A 10 -3.36 -16.48 -3.78
N PHE A 11 -3.01 -16.16 -5.01
CA PHE A 11 -2.55 -17.15 -5.96
C PHE A 11 -1.08 -16.89 -6.24
N TYR A 12 -0.22 -17.79 -5.78
CA TYR A 12 1.16 -17.89 -6.24
C TYR A 12 1.13 -18.46 -7.66
N LEU A 13 1.46 -17.66 -8.65
CA LEU A 13 1.76 -18.12 -9.99
C LEU A 13 3.24 -17.81 -10.26
N ASN A 14 4.03 -18.86 -10.44
CA ASN A 14 5.39 -18.76 -10.96
C ASN A 14 5.38 -17.98 -12.27
N ALA A 15 6.20 -16.94 -12.36
CA ALA A 15 6.21 -15.99 -13.47
C ALA A 15 6.95 -16.53 -14.70
N LYS A 16 6.70 -17.77 -15.11
CA LYS A 16 7.34 -18.39 -16.30
C LYS A 16 6.57 -18.23 -17.59
N ASP A 17 5.55 -17.37 -17.67
CA ASP A 17 4.82 -17.20 -18.93
C ASP A 17 4.67 -15.73 -19.34
N GLN A 18 5.31 -15.49 -20.49
CA GLN A 18 5.17 -14.45 -21.52
C GLN A 18 5.05 -12.97 -21.11
N GLY A 19 6.13 -12.28 -21.36
CA GLY A 19 6.42 -11.09 -22.14
C GLY A 19 5.39 -9.97 -22.19
N ASP A 20 5.61 -8.94 -21.36
CA ASP A 20 5.32 -7.57 -21.75
C ASP A 20 6.66 -6.93 -22.14
N GLU A 21 6.92 -6.73 -23.45
CA GLU A 21 8.13 -6.06 -23.97
C GLU A 21 8.30 -4.61 -23.46
N ASP A 22 7.24 -4.02 -22.95
CA ASP A 22 7.24 -2.69 -22.30
C ASP A 22 7.91 -2.73 -20.91
N PHE A 23 8.19 -3.91 -20.43
CA PHE A 23 8.67 -4.22 -19.10
C PHE A 23 10.19 -4.12 -18.99
N SER A 24 10.94 -4.63 -19.98
CA SER A 24 12.40 -4.57 -19.99
C SER A 24 12.91 -3.14 -20.12
N LYS A 25 12.21 -2.30 -20.91
CA LYS A 25 12.53 -0.89 -21.10
C LYS A 25 12.32 -0.04 -19.84
N ALA A 26 11.44 -0.45 -18.91
CA ALA A 26 11.23 0.26 -17.65
C ALA A 26 12.31 -0.09 -16.60
N VAL A 27 12.97 -1.24 -16.75
CA VAL A 27 14.06 -1.70 -15.88
C VAL A 27 15.40 -1.06 -16.28
N ASP A 28 15.59 -0.80 -17.58
CA ASP A 28 16.84 -0.19 -18.13
C ASP A 28 16.96 1.31 -17.86
N ALA A 29 15.91 1.96 -17.32
CA ALA A 29 15.98 3.37 -16.89
C ALA A 29 16.67 3.54 -15.52
N GLU A 30 17.77 2.87 -15.29
CA GLU A 30 18.41 2.63 -13.99
C GLU A 30 19.30 3.78 -13.47
N GLU A 31 19.38 4.92 -14.10
CA GLU A 31 20.52 5.84 -13.89
C GLU A 31 20.38 6.97 -12.88
N LYS A 32 19.36 7.05 -12.02
CA LYS A 32 19.40 8.03 -10.90
C LYS A 32 18.77 7.49 -9.62
N ARG A 33 19.47 6.61 -8.92
CA ARG A 33 19.17 6.28 -7.53
C ARG A 33 19.55 7.43 -6.62
N VAL A 34 18.58 8.00 -5.92
CA VAL A 34 18.86 8.73 -4.69
C VAL A 34 19.20 7.70 -3.62
N LYS A 35 20.47 7.62 -3.23
CA LYS A 35 20.89 6.83 -2.05
C LYS A 35 20.28 7.50 -0.82
N TRP A 36 19.25 6.89 -0.26
CA TRP A 36 18.78 7.22 1.08
C TRP A 36 19.88 6.84 2.08
N GLY A 37 20.21 7.77 2.94
CA GLY A 37 21.26 7.81 3.96
C GLY A 37 21.98 6.53 4.42
N THR A 38 23.04 6.68 5.15
CA THR A 38 23.81 5.59 5.75
C THR A 38 22.94 4.73 6.67
N ASP A 39 23.30 3.47 6.90
CA ASP A 39 22.51 2.55 7.72
C ASP A 39 22.34 3.08 9.17
N GLU A 40 23.32 3.83 9.71
CA GLU A 40 23.22 4.52 10.99
C GLU A 40 22.10 5.56 11.04
N PHE A 41 21.94 6.36 9.97
CA PHE A 41 20.87 7.35 9.88
C PHE A 41 19.48 6.69 9.80
N LYS A 42 19.37 5.52 9.16
CA LYS A 42 18.14 4.74 9.13
C LYS A 42 17.76 4.20 10.51
N GLU A 43 18.72 3.67 11.27
CA GLU A 43 18.47 3.15 12.61
C GLU A 43 17.99 4.23 13.57
N GLU A 44 18.59 5.42 13.52
CA GLU A 44 18.19 6.55 14.35
C GLU A 44 16.78 7.04 14.01
N LEU A 45 16.46 7.19 12.72
CA LEU A 45 15.12 7.54 12.26
C LEU A 45 14.05 6.50 12.66
N ILE A 46 14.38 5.22 12.61
CA ILE A 46 13.45 4.15 12.98
C ILE A 46 13.12 4.20 14.47
N LYS A 47 14.10 4.53 15.33
CA LYS A 47 13.88 4.66 16.78
C LYS A 47 12.89 5.77 17.15
N GLU A 48 12.81 6.82 16.34
CA GLU A 48 11.89 7.94 16.53
C GLU A 48 10.51 7.72 15.88
N MET A 49 10.37 6.71 15.03
CA MET A 49 9.12 6.42 14.34
C MET A 49 8.14 5.65 15.22
N SER A 50 6.84 5.97 15.09
CA SER A 50 5.81 5.18 15.77
C SER A 50 5.75 3.75 15.22
N THR A 51 5.29 2.81 16.06
CA THR A 51 5.12 1.39 15.69
C THR A 51 4.26 1.20 14.44
N ALA A 52 3.22 2.04 14.27
CA ALA A 52 2.38 1.99 13.07
C ALA A 52 3.12 2.45 11.80
N ASN A 53 3.98 3.47 11.90
CA ASN A 53 4.81 3.90 10.77
C ASN A 53 5.83 2.81 10.39
N VAL A 54 6.48 2.20 11.39
CA VAL A 54 7.42 1.10 11.15
C VAL A 54 6.69 -0.05 10.47
N ALA A 55 5.56 -0.49 11.02
CA ALA A 55 4.79 -1.60 10.48
C ALA A 55 4.28 -1.37 9.05
N LEU A 56 3.93 -0.14 8.67
CA LEU A 56 3.36 0.15 7.35
C LEU A 56 4.41 0.49 6.28
N PHE A 57 5.56 1.08 6.67
CA PHE A 57 6.44 1.71 5.69
C PHE A 57 7.91 1.30 5.79
N ILE A 58 8.33 0.66 6.88
CA ILE A 58 9.73 0.29 7.13
C ILE A 58 9.92 -1.23 7.12
N ASP A 59 8.99 -1.99 7.70
CA ASP A 59 9.09 -3.45 7.78
C ASP A 59 9.34 -4.09 6.41
N GLU A 60 10.13 -5.14 6.38
CA GLU A 60 10.51 -5.87 5.16
C GLU A 60 9.39 -6.82 4.70
N HIS A 61 8.25 -6.26 4.30
CA HIS A 61 7.06 -7.03 3.92
C HIS A 61 7.27 -8.03 2.79
N LEU A 62 8.32 -7.84 2.00
CA LEU A 62 8.65 -8.69 0.85
C LEU A 62 9.79 -9.66 1.16
N GLY A 63 10.28 -9.71 2.41
CA GLY A 63 11.43 -10.52 2.82
C GLY A 63 11.24 -12.03 2.61
N SER A 64 10.01 -12.54 2.72
CA SER A 64 9.69 -13.95 2.50
C SER A 64 9.72 -14.37 1.02
N ILE A 65 9.77 -13.42 0.08
CA ILE A 65 9.72 -13.69 -1.37
C ILE A 65 11.14 -13.76 -1.90
N LYS A 66 11.54 -14.97 -2.36
CA LYS A 66 12.92 -15.26 -2.78
C LYS A 66 13.08 -15.48 -4.29
N GLU A 67 11.99 -15.38 -5.05
CA GLU A 67 12.02 -15.52 -6.51
C GLU A 67 11.05 -14.52 -7.17
N PRO A 68 11.29 -14.14 -8.45
CA PRO A 68 10.36 -13.29 -9.19
C PRO A 68 8.95 -13.87 -9.18
N SER A 69 7.99 -13.05 -8.76
CA SER A 69 6.62 -13.50 -8.50
C SER A 69 5.61 -12.36 -8.62
N ARG A 70 4.32 -12.70 -8.56
CA ARG A 70 3.22 -11.74 -8.63
C ARG A 70 2.31 -11.90 -7.46
N ILE A 71 1.98 -10.79 -6.79
CA ILE A 71 0.96 -10.74 -5.75
C ILE A 71 -0.26 -10.03 -6.31
N TYR A 72 -1.42 -10.65 -6.17
CA TYR A 72 -2.70 -10.14 -6.65
C TYR A 72 -3.54 -9.69 -5.48
N TYR A 73 -4.01 -8.44 -5.54
CA TYR A 73 -4.94 -7.88 -4.59
C TYR A 73 -6.26 -7.60 -5.29
N ARG A 74 -7.35 -8.11 -4.73
CA ARG A 74 -8.70 -7.73 -5.15
C ARG A 74 -9.00 -6.33 -4.62
N PHE A 75 -9.34 -5.43 -5.52
CA PHE A 75 -9.75 -4.08 -5.19
C PHE A 75 -11.25 -3.94 -5.40
N GLU A 76 -11.98 -3.48 -4.38
CA GLU A 76 -13.40 -3.20 -4.47
C GLU A 76 -13.67 -1.77 -4.03
N LYS A 77 -14.40 -1.01 -4.84
CA LYS A 77 -14.89 0.32 -4.51
C LYS A 77 -16.40 0.32 -4.41
N LYS A 78 -16.91 0.70 -3.24
CA LYS A 78 -18.32 1.00 -3.00
C LYS A 78 -18.48 2.48 -2.73
N SER A 79 -19.37 3.16 -3.46
CA SER A 79 -19.55 4.60 -3.36
C SER A 79 -21.02 4.97 -3.53
N THR A 80 -21.47 5.95 -2.77
CA THR A 80 -22.80 6.56 -2.97
C THR A 80 -22.78 7.69 -4.00
N ARG A 81 -21.63 8.00 -4.60
CA ARG A 81 -21.42 9.15 -5.49
C ARG A 81 -20.84 8.81 -6.84
N GLU A 82 -20.32 7.64 -6.99
CA GLU A 82 -19.69 7.13 -8.22
C GLU A 82 -20.03 5.66 -8.38
N ASP A 83 -19.86 5.17 -9.60
CA ASP A 83 -20.09 3.76 -9.88
C ASP A 83 -19.24 2.86 -8.98
N ASN A 84 -19.86 1.84 -8.46
CA ASN A 84 -19.15 0.76 -7.80
C ASN A 84 -18.37 -0.04 -8.83
N PHE A 85 -17.21 -0.51 -8.46
CA PHE A 85 -16.45 -1.40 -9.33
C PHE A 85 -15.56 -2.35 -8.53
N ILE A 86 -15.22 -3.45 -9.18
CA ILE A 86 -14.24 -4.43 -8.73
C ILE A 86 -13.09 -4.43 -9.74
N GLY A 87 -11.88 -4.54 -9.25
CA GLY A 87 -10.67 -4.60 -10.06
C GLY A 87 -9.55 -5.31 -9.33
N ASN A 88 -8.37 -5.31 -9.93
CA ASN A 88 -7.19 -5.92 -9.34
C ASN A 88 -6.02 -4.94 -9.30
N VAL A 89 -5.28 -4.99 -8.21
CA VAL A 89 -3.94 -4.44 -8.09
C VAL A 89 -2.96 -5.61 -8.16
N VAL A 90 -1.98 -5.52 -9.04
CA VAL A 90 -0.95 -6.54 -9.18
C VAL A 90 0.40 -5.89 -8.90
N LEU A 91 1.11 -6.44 -7.93
CA LEU A 91 2.50 -6.14 -7.65
C LEU A 91 3.33 -7.23 -8.32
N ASN A 92 4.18 -6.84 -9.27
CA ASN A 92 5.09 -7.76 -9.93
C ASN A 92 6.49 -7.54 -9.37
N ILE A 93 7.06 -8.56 -8.77
CA ILE A 93 8.47 -8.63 -8.39
C ILE A 93 9.19 -9.24 -9.57
N VAL A 94 10.03 -8.46 -10.23
CA VAL A 94 10.63 -8.85 -11.51
C VAL A 94 12.06 -9.28 -11.40
N LYS A 95 12.75 -8.75 -10.39
CA LYS A 95 14.12 -9.08 -10.07
C LYS A 95 14.32 -8.97 -8.57
N ILE A 96 15.19 -9.79 -8.04
CA ILE A 96 15.70 -9.73 -6.67
C ILE A 96 17.21 -9.57 -6.78
N ASP A 97 17.74 -8.55 -6.11
CA ASP A 97 19.17 -8.30 -6.05
C ASP A 97 19.83 -9.16 -4.96
N ASP A 98 21.16 -9.24 -4.97
CA ASP A 98 21.93 -10.06 -4.03
C ASP A 98 21.75 -9.64 -2.56
N ASP A 99 21.41 -8.37 -2.32
CA ASP A 99 21.07 -7.81 -1.00
C ASP A 99 19.59 -8.02 -0.59
N ASP A 100 18.89 -8.91 -1.29
CA ASP A 100 17.46 -9.23 -1.09
C ASP A 100 16.50 -8.07 -1.37
N THR A 101 16.95 -6.99 -1.98
CA THR A 101 16.04 -5.92 -2.44
C THR A 101 15.33 -6.32 -3.73
N LYS A 102 14.12 -5.77 -3.94
CA LYS A 102 13.22 -6.16 -5.03
C LYS A 102 13.06 -5.03 -6.04
N HIS A 103 13.07 -5.38 -7.32
CA HIS A 103 12.60 -4.52 -8.41
C HIS A 103 11.13 -4.81 -8.64
N ILE A 104 10.30 -3.78 -8.57
CA ILE A 104 8.85 -3.93 -8.56
C ILE A 104 8.21 -3.06 -9.62
N THR A 105 7.22 -3.61 -10.31
CA THR A 105 6.29 -2.83 -11.13
C THR A 105 4.86 -3.09 -10.72
N PHE A 106 3.97 -2.20 -11.15
CA PHE A 106 2.58 -2.20 -10.72
C PHE A 106 1.63 -2.22 -11.91
N ARG A 107 0.59 -3.04 -11.79
CA ARG A 107 -0.64 -2.85 -12.54
C ARG A 107 -1.75 -2.47 -11.56
N TYR A 108 -1.96 -1.16 -11.39
CA TYR A 108 -2.96 -0.64 -10.46
C TYR A 108 -4.25 -0.35 -11.20
N LEU A 109 -5.19 -1.31 -11.17
CA LEU A 109 -6.47 -1.32 -11.88
C LEU A 109 -6.33 -1.32 -13.42
N LYS A 110 -7.46 -1.32 -14.13
CA LYS A 110 -7.56 -1.32 -15.59
C LYS A 110 -8.57 -0.29 -16.10
N GLY A 111 -8.57 -0.04 -17.41
CA GLY A 111 -9.52 0.83 -18.08
C GLY A 111 -9.52 2.25 -17.52
N ARG A 112 -10.70 2.85 -17.37
CA ARG A 112 -10.88 4.21 -16.85
C ARG A 112 -10.38 4.43 -15.41
N ASN A 113 -10.27 3.35 -14.64
CA ASN A 113 -9.82 3.38 -13.26
C ASN A 113 -8.30 3.16 -13.10
N LYS A 114 -7.58 2.94 -14.20
CA LYS A 114 -6.13 2.69 -14.19
C LYS A 114 -5.37 3.86 -13.57
N VAL A 115 -4.52 3.54 -12.62
CA VAL A 115 -3.54 4.49 -12.06
C VAL A 115 -2.14 4.02 -12.44
N ARG A 116 -1.32 4.95 -12.92
CA ARG A 116 0.09 4.69 -13.24
C ARG A 116 0.96 5.08 -12.06
N PHE A 117 1.81 4.16 -11.66
CA PHE A 117 2.88 4.40 -10.69
C PHE A 117 4.21 4.01 -11.32
N PRO A 118 5.29 4.75 -11.04
CA PRO A 118 6.62 4.39 -11.54
C PRO A 118 7.08 3.07 -10.91
N PRO A 119 7.94 2.31 -11.61
CA PRO A 119 8.64 1.18 -11.04
C PRO A 119 9.41 1.58 -9.78
N GLN A 120 9.61 0.63 -8.88
CA GLN A 120 10.46 0.82 -7.70
C GLN A 120 11.63 -0.15 -7.74
N ILE A 121 12.82 0.36 -7.45
CA ILE A 121 14.07 -0.38 -7.41
C ILE A 121 14.59 -0.33 -5.98
N GLY A 122 15.08 -1.48 -5.47
CA GLY A 122 15.61 -1.57 -4.12
C GLY A 122 14.53 -1.60 -3.04
N ALA A 123 13.33 -2.09 -3.34
CA ALA A 123 12.25 -2.18 -2.38
C ALA A 123 12.43 -3.37 -1.42
N ARG A 124 12.22 -3.16 -0.12
CA ARG A 124 12.10 -4.18 0.93
C ARG A 124 10.67 -4.27 1.46
N GLY A 125 10.04 -3.10 1.64
CA GLY A 125 8.64 -2.98 2.04
C GLY A 125 7.67 -3.16 0.87
N ASN A 126 6.38 -3.33 1.19
CA ASN A 126 5.32 -3.45 0.19
C ASN A 126 4.74 -2.05 -0.14
N PRO A 127 5.01 -1.50 -1.31
CA PRO A 127 4.56 -0.15 -1.64
C PRO A 127 3.05 -0.01 -1.84
N VAL A 128 2.31 -1.12 -1.92
CA VAL A 128 0.84 -1.08 -2.07
C VAL A 128 0.16 -0.36 -0.91
N PHE A 129 0.72 -0.40 0.31
CA PHE A 129 0.22 0.41 1.42
C PHE A 129 0.19 1.91 1.07
N MET A 130 1.32 2.43 0.63
CA MET A 130 1.44 3.85 0.26
C MET A 130 0.58 4.19 -0.97
N LEU A 131 0.56 3.31 -1.97
CA LEU A 131 -0.20 3.53 -3.20
C LEU A 131 -1.71 3.56 -2.94
N PHE A 132 -2.19 2.76 -1.99
CA PHE A 132 -3.59 2.77 -1.57
C PHE A 132 -3.98 4.13 -0.98
N PHE A 133 -3.21 4.64 -0.01
CA PHE A 133 -3.48 5.94 0.60
C PHE A 133 -3.34 7.09 -0.41
N GLU A 134 -2.34 7.04 -1.29
CA GLU A 134 -2.14 8.06 -2.31
C GLU A 134 -3.32 8.13 -3.30
N ARG A 135 -3.81 6.96 -3.73
CA ARG A 135 -5.01 6.91 -4.58
C ARG A 135 -6.21 7.51 -3.88
N ASP A 136 -6.42 7.18 -2.61
CA ASP A 136 -7.53 7.69 -1.83
C ASP A 136 -7.44 9.21 -1.63
N CYS A 137 -6.24 9.74 -1.39
CA CYS A 137 -6.00 11.20 -1.34
C CYS A 137 -6.37 11.89 -2.66
N ARG A 138 -6.03 11.29 -3.80
CA ARG A 138 -6.39 11.83 -5.13
C ARG A 138 -7.89 11.78 -5.37
N ASP A 139 -8.57 10.71 -4.95
CA ASP A 139 -10.04 10.62 -5.03
C ASP A 139 -10.70 11.67 -4.13
N MET A 140 -10.24 11.88 -2.90
CA MET A 140 -10.72 12.93 -2.02
C MET A 140 -10.50 14.32 -2.61
N GLN A 141 -9.33 14.60 -3.18
CA GLN A 141 -9.05 15.86 -3.89
C GLN A 141 -10.04 16.07 -5.04
N ARG A 142 -10.19 15.10 -5.91
CA ARG A 142 -11.07 15.18 -7.09
C ARG A 142 -12.54 15.41 -6.70
N LEU A 143 -13.02 14.74 -5.67
CA LEU A 143 -14.42 14.80 -5.23
C LEU A 143 -14.76 16.04 -4.42
N THR A 144 -13.77 16.74 -3.87
CA THR A 144 -14.00 17.91 -3.00
C THR A 144 -13.46 19.20 -3.57
N GLY A 145 -12.55 19.13 -4.56
CA GLY A 145 -11.74 20.27 -4.97
C GLY A 145 -10.73 20.71 -3.88
N GLY A 146 -10.49 19.86 -2.87
CA GLY A 146 -9.55 20.12 -1.77
C GLY A 146 -8.08 19.94 -2.21
N ASN A 147 -7.16 20.13 -1.26
CA ASN A 147 -5.73 19.97 -1.50
C ASN A 147 -5.28 18.54 -1.12
N ALA A 148 -4.66 17.82 -2.05
CA ALA A 148 -4.12 16.48 -1.79
C ALA A 148 -3.06 16.46 -0.67
N LEU A 149 -2.23 17.51 -0.55
CA LEU A 149 -1.24 17.62 0.52
C LEU A 149 -1.90 17.67 1.91
N PHE A 150 -3.06 18.35 2.02
CA PHE A 150 -3.83 18.34 3.25
C PHE A 150 -4.25 16.92 3.65
N PHE A 151 -4.82 16.15 2.72
CA PHE A 151 -5.26 14.78 3.00
C PHE A 151 -4.09 13.87 3.36
N ARG A 152 -2.97 13.94 2.63
CA ARG A 152 -1.75 13.19 2.92
C ARG A 152 -1.20 13.52 4.31
N SER A 153 -1.08 14.81 4.62
CA SER A 153 -0.56 15.27 5.92
C SER A 153 -1.42 14.74 7.08
N ARG A 154 -2.76 14.82 6.94
CA ARG A 154 -3.67 14.31 7.98
C ARG A 154 -3.55 12.81 8.18
N ILE A 155 -3.49 12.03 7.10
CA ILE A 155 -3.29 10.57 7.16
C ILE A 155 -1.96 10.26 7.85
N ARG A 156 -0.85 10.88 7.42
CA ARG A 156 0.49 10.64 8.00
C ARG A 156 0.55 10.96 9.51
N HIS A 157 0.04 12.12 9.92
CA HIS A 157 0.04 12.51 11.33
C HIS A 157 -0.82 11.57 12.17
N THR A 158 -1.95 11.10 11.62
CA THR A 158 -2.82 10.19 12.38
C THR A 158 -2.19 8.80 12.49
N ILE A 159 -1.56 8.27 11.43
CA ILE A 159 -0.81 7.02 11.50
C ILE A 159 0.29 7.12 12.57
N ALA A 160 1.02 8.23 12.61
CA ALA A 160 2.09 8.45 13.60
C ALA A 160 1.59 8.43 15.07
N ALA A 161 0.33 8.74 15.29
CA ALA A 161 -0.31 8.74 16.61
C ALA A 161 -1.18 7.49 16.87
N THR A 162 -1.15 6.51 15.99
CA THR A 162 -1.99 5.30 16.08
C THR A 162 -1.18 4.14 16.67
N GLU A 163 -1.81 3.42 17.59
CA GLU A 163 -1.27 2.18 18.15
C GLU A 163 -1.54 1.00 17.21
N VAL A 164 -0.66 0.01 17.28
CA VAL A 164 -0.81 -1.27 16.58
C VAL A 164 -1.41 -2.26 17.55
N ALA A 165 -2.54 -2.88 17.17
CA ALA A 165 -3.19 -3.92 17.95
C ALA A 165 -2.87 -5.30 17.36
N ASP A 166 -2.57 -6.27 18.23
CA ASP A 166 -2.49 -7.67 17.82
C ASP A 166 -3.90 -8.26 17.71
N VAL A 167 -4.15 -8.98 16.63
CA VAL A 167 -5.42 -9.61 16.33
C VAL A 167 -5.22 -11.01 15.74
N GLU A 168 -6.23 -11.85 15.82
CA GLU A 168 -6.27 -13.15 15.14
C GLU A 168 -7.17 -13.05 13.91
N ILE A 169 -6.72 -13.60 12.79
CA ILE A 169 -7.49 -13.66 11.55
C ILE A 169 -7.52 -15.09 11.03
N GLU A 170 -8.54 -15.41 10.24
CA GLU A 170 -8.59 -16.66 9.50
C GLU A 170 -8.04 -16.46 8.08
N HIS A 171 -7.05 -17.28 7.71
CA HIS A 171 -6.47 -17.31 6.38
C HIS A 171 -6.33 -18.76 5.91
N ASN A 172 -6.95 -19.08 4.77
CA ASN A 172 -6.98 -20.44 4.20
C ASN A 172 -7.43 -21.53 5.22
N GLY A 173 -8.45 -21.23 6.04
CA GLY A 173 -8.96 -22.15 7.04
C GLY A 173 -8.10 -22.29 8.30
N THR A 174 -7.03 -21.50 8.42
CA THR A 174 -6.13 -21.51 9.59
C THR A 174 -6.16 -20.15 10.29
N LYS A 175 -6.20 -20.17 11.61
CA LYS A 175 -6.04 -18.97 12.43
C LYS A 175 -4.59 -18.57 12.51
N ILE A 176 -4.30 -17.32 12.17
CA ILE A 176 -2.95 -16.74 12.21
C ILE A 176 -2.95 -15.43 12.96
N GLN A 177 -1.79 -15.10 13.56
CA GLN A 177 -1.58 -13.81 14.20
C GLN A 177 -1.43 -12.72 13.14
N ALA A 178 -2.01 -11.55 13.41
CA ALA A 178 -1.97 -10.40 12.55
C ALA A 178 -1.90 -9.11 13.39
N LYS A 179 -1.47 -8.04 12.74
CA LYS A 179 -1.48 -6.68 13.29
C LYS A 179 -2.62 -5.88 12.66
N ARG A 180 -3.30 -5.07 13.45
CA ARG A 180 -4.34 -4.16 13.02
C ARG A 180 -3.96 -2.72 13.34
N ILE A 181 -4.06 -1.85 12.35
CA ILE A 181 -3.84 -0.41 12.46
C ILE A 181 -5.14 0.28 12.01
N SER A 182 -5.85 0.90 12.96
CA SER A 182 -7.17 1.48 12.74
C SER A 182 -7.17 2.96 13.11
N PHE A 183 -7.51 3.87 12.17
CA PHE A 183 -7.42 5.30 12.41
C PHE A 183 -8.45 6.12 11.63
N GLN A 184 -8.74 7.32 12.16
CA GLN A 184 -9.68 8.29 11.57
C GLN A 184 -9.00 9.65 11.43
N PRO A 185 -8.46 10.01 10.26
CA PRO A 185 -7.58 11.18 10.13
C PRO A 185 -8.29 12.53 10.17
N PHE A 186 -9.63 12.58 10.11
CA PHE A 186 -10.36 13.84 9.92
C PHE A 186 -11.29 14.21 11.05
N THR A 187 -11.34 13.46 12.16
CA THR A 187 -12.29 13.66 13.27
C THR A 187 -12.16 15.03 13.97
N GLN A 188 -10.92 15.47 14.20
CA GLN A 188 -10.62 16.69 14.97
C GLN A 188 -10.42 17.94 14.11
N THR A 189 -10.72 17.89 12.83
CA THR A 189 -10.42 18.99 11.91
C THR A 189 -11.66 19.84 11.68
N LYS A 190 -11.53 21.17 11.77
CA LYS A 190 -12.53 22.11 11.27
C LYS A 190 -12.53 22.04 9.74
N LEU A 191 -13.32 21.13 9.20
CA LEU A 191 -13.39 20.90 7.75
C LEU A 191 -14.43 21.85 7.15
N LYS A 192 -14.07 22.50 6.02
CA LYS A 192 -15.04 23.23 5.19
C LYS A 192 -16.09 22.25 4.63
N ASN A 193 -17.30 22.74 4.35
CA ASN A 193 -18.49 21.95 4.01
C ASN A 193 -18.26 20.77 3.03
N ARG A 194 -17.41 20.94 2.00
CA ARG A 194 -17.15 19.87 1.02
C ARG A 194 -16.30 18.73 1.56
N VAL A 195 -15.45 18.99 2.56
CA VAL A 195 -14.53 18.01 3.17
C VAL A 195 -15.12 17.39 4.43
N SER A 196 -16.15 18.04 5.04
CA SER A 196 -16.80 17.58 6.27
C SER A 196 -17.34 16.14 6.19
N ARG A 197 -17.70 15.68 4.98
CA ARG A 197 -18.17 14.31 4.71
C ARG A 197 -17.14 13.22 5.05
N TYR A 198 -15.86 13.57 5.08
CA TYR A 198 -14.79 12.63 5.44
C TYR A 198 -14.50 12.60 6.94
N LYS A 199 -15.23 13.37 7.74
CA LYS A 199 -15.04 13.43 9.19
C LYS A 199 -15.13 12.04 9.85
N THR A 200 -15.99 11.18 9.33
CA THR A 200 -16.19 9.80 9.80
C THR A 200 -15.38 8.76 9.01
N LYS A 201 -14.52 9.21 8.08
CA LYS A 201 -13.70 8.27 7.29
C LYS A 201 -12.72 7.56 8.20
N LYS A 202 -12.78 6.26 8.17
CA LYS A 202 -11.91 5.34 8.88
C LYS A 202 -11.03 4.58 7.89
N PHE A 203 -9.82 4.33 8.28
CA PHE A 203 -8.95 3.34 7.66
C PHE A 203 -8.73 2.19 8.63
N ASP A 204 -8.72 0.99 8.10
CA ASP A 204 -8.47 -0.24 8.84
C ASP A 204 -7.51 -1.11 8.02
N VAL A 205 -6.29 -1.26 8.51
CA VAL A 205 -5.25 -2.06 7.88
C VAL A 205 -5.02 -3.29 8.73
N ILE A 206 -5.16 -4.47 8.13
CA ILE A 206 -4.85 -5.75 8.77
C ILE A 206 -3.72 -6.40 7.97
N MET A 207 -2.67 -6.81 8.66
CA MET A 207 -1.45 -7.34 8.06
C MET A 207 -0.84 -8.46 8.89
N SER A 208 -0.17 -9.42 8.23
CA SER A 208 0.50 -10.54 8.89
C SER A 208 1.73 -10.97 8.10
N ASP A 209 2.81 -11.32 8.80
CA ASP A 209 4.04 -11.89 8.23
C ASP A 209 3.84 -13.30 7.63
N LYS A 210 2.73 -13.95 7.96
CA LYS A 210 2.33 -15.25 7.37
C LYS A 210 1.70 -15.10 5.99
N ILE A 211 1.50 -13.87 5.52
CA ILE A 211 0.88 -13.57 4.22
C ILE A 211 1.94 -12.93 3.32
N PRO A 212 2.15 -13.43 2.08
CA PRO A 212 3.07 -12.83 1.14
C PRO A 212 2.77 -11.35 0.89
N GLY A 213 3.75 -10.47 1.15
CA GLY A 213 3.58 -9.02 1.07
C GLY A 213 2.79 -8.41 2.22
N TYR A 214 2.49 -9.18 3.26
CA TYR A 214 1.86 -8.83 4.55
C TYR A 214 0.41 -8.35 4.48
N ILE A 215 -0.10 -7.82 3.38
CA ILE A 215 -1.45 -7.24 3.32
C ILE A 215 -2.51 -8.34 3.33
N TYR A 216 -3.29 -8.41 4.41
CA TYR A 216 -4.52 -9.19 4.46
C TYR A 216 -5.71 -8.36 3.97
N LYS A 217 -5.86 -7.14 4.50
CA LYS A 217 -6.97 -6.23 4.16
C LYS A 217 -6.58 -4.77 4.39
N ILE A 218 -7.02 -3.88 3.50
CA ILE A 218 -7.03 -2.43 3.70
C ILE A 218 -8.41 -1.91 3.32
N GLU A 219 -9.07 -1.18 4.19
CA GLU A 219 -10.38 -0.56 3.94
C GLU A 219 -10.47 0.85 4.49
#